data_1842170e833cf64aadad96d4d076fb33
#
_entry.id   1842170e833cf64aadad96d4d076fb33
#
_cell.length_a   1.000
_cell.length_b   1.000
_cell.length_c   1.000
_cell.angle_alpha   90.00
_cell.angle_beta   90.00
_cell.angle_gamma   90.00
#
_symmetry.space_group_name_H-M   'P 1'
#
loop_
_entity.id
_entity.type
_entity.pdbx_description
1 polymer ?
#
loop_
_entity_poly.entity_id
_entity_poly.type
_entity_poly.pdbx_seq_one_letter_code
_entity_poly.pdbx_strand_id
1 'polypeptide(L)'
;MATKVRYQTRAAKTPPFDAIIGEYLRTGGRPYIHICWMVHNHCNHRCSYCDKANWGGDHPWPTLESAKRFFEQVFRHYHDRKVVVSFTGGEPTLWPDFRSLVDWLHERKISLGMTSNGTMGAKYFAEISPKLDWLSLSFHPQFTNPEPFLETVLASSASPHLTVRLMMPPERRLWNRS
;
A
#
# COMPACT_ATOMS: atom_id res chain seq x y z
N MET A 1 32.84 -9.64 -25.64
CA MET A 1 31.63 -10.23 -26.27
C MET A 1 30.45 -9.95 -25.37
N ALA A 2 29.56 -9.07 -25.74
CA ALA A 2 28.39 -8.74 -24.93
C ALA A 2 27.25 -9.70 -25.25
N THR A 3 26.82 -10.46 -24.27
CA THR A 3 25.71 -11.41 -24.38
C THR A 3 24.41 -10.63 -24.49
N LYS A 4 23.79 -10.60 -25.67
CA LYS A 4 22.44 -10.03 -25.86
C LYS A 4 21.42 -10.89 -25.12
N VAL A 5 20.90 -10.40 -24.00
CA VAL A 5 19.72 -10.97 -23.35
C VAL A 5 18.51 -10.70 -24.24
N ARG A 6 17.97 -11.73 -24.87
CA ARG A 6 16.71 -11.64 -25.63
C ARG A 6 15.56 -11.72 -24.61
N TYR A 7 14.90 -10.61 -24.37
CA TYR A 7 13.59 -10.62 -23.71
C TYR A 7 12.57 -11.19 -24.71
N GLN A 8 12.09 -12.37 -24.45
CA GLN A 8 10.90 -12.88 -25.14
C GLN A 8 9.68 -12.18 -24.57
N THR A 9 9.21 -11.14 -25.26
CA THR A 9 7.90 -10.57 -25.03
C THR A 9 6.84 -11.56 -25.51
N ARG A 10 6.45 -12.50 -24.68
CA ARG A 10 5.14 -13.11 -24.83
C ARG A 10 4.14 -12.00 -24.54
N ALA A 11 3.38 -11.59 -25.57
CA ALA A 11 2.20 -10.74 -25.39
C ALA A 11 1.14 -11.53 -24.59
N ALA A 12 1.38 -11.75 -23.33
CA ALA A 12 0.33 -12.09 -22.40
C ALA A 12 -0.53 -10.81 -22.31
N LYS A 13 -1.79 -10.92 -22.74
CA LYS A 13 -2.79 -9.89 -22.42
C LYS A 13 -2.67 -9.65 -20.94
N THR A 14 -2.11 -8.50 -20.56
CA THR A 14 -2.04 -8.09 -19.14
C THR A 14 -3.47 -8.09 -18.66
N PRO A 15 -3.86 -8.97 -17.73
CA PRO A 15 -5.21 -8.92 -17.21
C PRO A 15 -5.43 -7.52 -16.61
N PRO A 16 -6.65 -6.97 -16.71
CA PRO A 16 -6.94 -5.69 -16.07
C PRO A 16 -6.57 -5.77 -14.59
N PHE A 17 -6.14 -4.65 -14.01
CA PHE A 17 -5.66 -4.57 -12.62
C PHE A 17 -6.61 -5.26 -11.63
N ASP A 18 -7.92 -5.10 -11.84
CA ASP A 18 -8.97 -5.77 -11.07
C ASP A 18 -8.94 -7.31 -11.20
N ALA A 19 -8.50 -7.83 -12.34
CA ALA A 19 -8.37 -9.26 -12.54
C ALA A 19 -7.11 -9.82 -11.85
N ILE A 20 -6.03 -9.04 -11.73
CA ILE A 20 -4.83 -9.44 -10.99
C ILE A 20 -5.13 -9.51 -9.50
N ILE A 21 -5.79 -8.49 -8.95
CA ILE A 21 -6.25 -8.50 -7.56
C ILE A 21 -7.32 -9.58 -7.37
N GLY A 22 -8.26 -9.70 -8.31
CA GLY A 22 -9.34 -10.68 -8.26
C GLY A 22 -8.85 -12.14 -8.33
N GLU A 23 -7.88 -12.43 -9.16
CA GLU A 23 -7.27 -13.77 -9.24
C GLU A 23 -6.49 -14.10 -7.97
N TYR A 24 -5.83 -13.11 -7.41
CA TYR A 24 -5.06 -13.20 -6.19
C TYR A 24 -5.93 -13.42 -4.94
N LEU A 25 -7.11 -12.79 -4.90
CA LEU A 25 -8.08 -12.86 -3.82
C LEU A 25 -9.11 -13.98 -4.01
N ARG A 26 -9.06 -14.67 -5.14
CA ARG A 26 -9.92 -15.80 -5.50
C ARG A 26 -9.58 -17.08 -4.73
N THR A 27 -9.53 -17.01 -3.45
CA THR A 27 -9.60 -18.25 -2.68
C THR A 27 -11.04 -18.75 -2.67
N GLY A 28 -11.38 -19.68 -3.56
CA GLY A 28 -12.60 -20.48 -3.51
C GLY A 28 -13.86 -19.93 -4.19
N GLY A 29 -13.75 -19.02 -5.18
CA GLY A 29 -14.89 -18.61 -6.00
C GLY A 29 -15.97 -17.82 -5.29
N ARG A 30 -15.73 -17.36 -4.06
CA ARG A 30 -16.68 -16.52 -3.33
C ARG A 30 -16.62 -15.07 -3.83
N PRO A 31 -17.77 -14.42 -4.03
CA PRO A 31 -17.79 -13.00 -4.33
C PRO A 31 -17.10 -12.21 -3.22
N TYR A 32 -16.37 -11.15 -3.59
CA TYR A 32 -15.67 -10.29 -2.63
C TYR A 32 -16.10 -8.83 -2.79
N ILE A 33 -15.86 -8.05 -1.77
CA ILE A 33 -15.94 -6.58 -1.80
C ILE A 33 -14.55 -6.03 -1.49
N HIS A 34 -14.06 -5.14 -2.34
CA HIS A 34 -12.80 -4.44 -2.13
C HIS A 34 -13.07 -3.00 -1.68
N ILE A 35 -12.56 -2.66 -0.52
CA ILE A 35 -12.62 -1.32 0.04
C ILE A 35 -11.24 -0.68 -0.13
N CYS A 36 -11.13 0.26 -1.07
CA CYS A 36 -9.97 1.12 -1.18
C CYS A 36 -10.21 2.33 -0.27
N TRP A 37 -9.56 2.36 0.88
CA TRP A 37 -9.77 3.40 1.87
C TRP A 37 -8.65 4.42 1.86
N MET A 38 -9.00 5.64 1.48
CA MET A 38 -8.17 6.81 1.71
C MET A 38 -8.34 7.24 3.17
N VAL A 39 -7.43 6.80 4.03
CA VAL A 39 -7.54 6.96 5.49
C VAL A 39 -7.65 8.44 5.88
N HIS A 40 -6.83 9.27 5.22
CA HIS A 40 -6.74 10.71 5.40
C HIS A 40 -5.90 11.33 4.28
N ASN A 41 -5.76 12.66 4.29
CA ASN A 41 -4.91 13.38 3.34
C ASN A 41 -3.67 14.03 3.98
N HIS A 42 -3.21 13.52 5.11
CA HIS A 42 -1.91 13.92 5.67
C HIS A 42 -0.80 13.11 5.02
N CYS A 43 0.23 13.78 4.52
CA CYS A 43 1.43 13.16 4.00
C CYS A 43 2.65 13.98 4.41
N ASN A 44 3.73 13.30 4.78
CA ASN A 44 5.01 13.95 5.07
C ASN A 44 5.83 14.25 3.81
N HIS A 45 5.37 13.78 2.64
CA HIS A 45 5.91 14.15 1.33
C HIS A 45 4.98 15.14 0.63
N ARG A 46 5.58 16.07 -0.14
CA ARG A 46 4.87 17.04 -0.99
C ARG A 46 5.36 16.91 -2.42
N CYS A 47 5.21 15.70 -2.96
CA CYS A 47 5.73 15.36 -4.27
C CYS A 47 5.13 16.26 -5.35
N SER A 48 5.96 16.77 -6.26
CA SER A 48 5.55 17.71 -7.31
C SER A 48 4.50 17.14 -8.28
N TYR A 49 4.42 15.82 -8.36
CA TYR A 49 3.48 15.08 -9.20
C TYR A 49 2.23 14.59 -8.46
N CYS A 50 2.12 14.86 -7.17
CA CYS A 50 0.97 14.43 -6.37
C CYS A 50 -0.01 15.58 -6.19
N ASP A 51 -1.31 15.29 -6.36
CA ASP A 51 -2.35 16.29 -6.12
C ASP A 51 -2.34 16.76 -4.66
N LYS A 52 -2.55 18.07 -4.46
CA LYS A 52 -2.61 18.69 -3.14
C LYS A 52 -3.67 18.06 -2.24
N ALA A 53 -4.77 17.58 -2.82
CA ALA A 53 -5.82 16.88 -2.10
C ALA A 53 -5.31 15.64 -1.33
N ASN A 54 -4.18 15.06 -1.75
CA ASN A 54 -3.59 13.87 -1.11
C ASN A 54 -2.55 14.20 -0.02
N TRP A 55 -2.16 15.45 0.16
CA TRP A 55 -1.16 15.83 1.17
C TRP A 55 -1.45 17.16 1.90
N GLY A 56 -2.62 17.74 1.67
CA GLY A 56 -3.02 19.02 2.27
C GLY A 56 -3.14 19.01 3.79
N GLY A 57 -3.50 17.88 4.36
CA GLY A 57 -3.58 17.69 5.81
C GLY A 57 -4.77 18.43 6.45
N ASP A 58 -5.76 18.79 5.67
CA ASP A 58 -6.94 19.56 6.10
C ASP A 58 -8.13 18.67 6.52
N HIS A 59 -8.09 17.37 6.26
CA HIS A 59 -9.06 16.43 6.77
C HIS A 59 -8.68 15.92 8.15
N PRO A 60 -9.62 15.89 9.11
CA PRO A 60 -9.33 15.39 10.45
C PRO A 60 -8.99 13.91 10.43
N TRP A 61 -8.18 13.48 11.40
CA TRP A 61 -7.94 12.06 11.62
C TRP A 61 -9.24 11.35 11.99
N PRO A 62 -9.53 10.19 11.40
CA PRO A 62 -10.61 9.36 11.90
C PRO A 62 -10.27 8.86 13.31
N THR A 63 -11.25 8.65 14.17
CA THR A 63 -11.01 7.94 15.43
C THR A 63 -11.00 6.44 15.18
N LEU A 64 -10.20 5.68 15.93
CA LEU A 64 -10.18 4.21 15.84
C LEU A 64 -11.58 3.62 15.99
N GLU A 65 -12.36 4.17 16.90
CA GLU A 65 -13.73 3.72 17.16
C GLU A 65 -14.67 3.94 15.97
N SER A 66 -14.56 5.10 15.31
CA SER A 66 -15.35 5.38 14.10
C SER A 66 -14.97 4.44 12.95
N ALA A 67 -13.68 4.16 12.80
CA ALA A 67 -13.18 3.22 11.81
C ALA A 67 -13.67 1.79 12.06
N LYS A 68 -13.59 1.31 13.30
CA LYS A 68 -14.10 0.00 13.68
C LYS A 68 -15.60 -0.12 13.43
N ARG A 69 -16.40 0.88 13.84
CA ARG A 69 -17.86 0.89 13.59
C ARG A 69 -18.18 0.82 12.08
N PHE A 70 -17.44 1.53 11.26
CA PHE A 70 -17.60 1.45 9.80
C PHE A 70 -17.39 0.01 9.30
N PHE A 71 -16.29 -0.62 9.67
CA PHE A 71 -16.00 -1.99 9.25
C PHE A 71 -16.98 -3.01 9.82
N GLU A 72 -17.45 -2.85 11.05
CA GLU A 72 -18.49 -3.71 11.63
C GLU A 72 -19.80 -3.64 10.84
N GLN A 73 -20.18 -2.46 10.34
CA GLN A 73 -21.33 -2.31 9.45
C GLN A 73 -21.10 -3.02 8.11
N VAL A 74 -19.90 -2.86 7.53
CA VAL A 74 -19.50 -3.57 6.30
C VAL A 74 -19.61 -5.08 6.49
N PHE A 75 -19.02 -5.63 7.55
CA PHE A 75 -19.03 -7.07 7.82
C PHE A 75 -20.44 -7.60 8.04
N ARG A 76 -21.30 -6.84 8.70
CA ARG A 76 -22.70 -7.20 8.91
C ARG A 76 -23.48 -7.21 7.60
N HIS A 77 -23.28 -6.21 6.76
CA HIS A 77 -24.02 -6.07 5.51
C HIS A 77 -23.55 -7.05 4.42
N TYR A 78 -22.25 -7.36 4.39
CA TYR A 78 -21.61 -8.23 3.40
C TYR A 78 -21.09 -9.53 4.02
N HIS A 79 -21.84 -10.09 4.93
CA HIS A 79 -21.47 -11.33 5.66
C HIS A 79 -21.29 -12.56 4.76
N ASP A 80 -21.86 -12.56 3.56
CA ASP A 80 -21.77 -13.58 2.52
C ASP A 80 -20.55 -13.39 1.59
N ARG A 81 -19.78 -12.31 1.74
CA ARG A 81 -18.68 -11.94 0.86
C ARG A 81 -17.35 -11.90 1.60
N LYS A 82 -16.26 -12.16 0.86
CA LYS A 82 -14.93 -11.87 1.36
C LYS A 82 -14.72 -10.35 1.33
N VAL A 83 -14.31 -9.78 2.44
CA VAL A 83 -13.92 -8.37 2.52
C VAL A 83 -12.41 -8.26 2.34
N VAL A 84 -12.01 -7.33 1.49
CA VAL A 84 -10.62 -6.96 1.21
C VAL A 84 -10.48 -5.47 1.45
N VAL A 85 -9.46 -5.06 2.17
CA VAL A 85 -9.21 -3.66 2.48
C VAL A 85 -7.84 -3.25 1.99
N SER A 86 -7.77 -2.18 1.21
CA SER A 86 -6.51 -1.55 0.83
C SER A 86 -6.44 -0.13 1.35
N PHE A 87 -5.36 0.17 2.04
CA PHE A 87 -5.11 1.48 2.61
C PHE A 87 -4.26 2.34 1.67
N THR A 88 -4.70 3.56 1.47
CA THR A 88 -4.04 4.58 0.67
C THR A 88 -4.40 5.98 1.20
N GLY A 89 -4.20 7.01 0.40
CA GLY A 89 -4.51 8.40 0.74
C GLY A 89 -3.25 9.23 0.76
N GLY A 90 -3.05 10.04 1.79
CA GLY A 90 -1.76 10.67 2.08
C GLY A 90 -0.69 9.61 2.39
N GLU A 91 -0.18 9.59 3.60
CA GLU A 91 0.64 8.47 4.08
C GLU A 91 -0.12 7.76 5.22
N PRO A 92 -0.70 6.58 4.99
CA PRO A 92 -1.55 5.90 5.97
C PRO A 92 -0.89 5.69 7.32
N THR A 93 0.42 5.43 7.33
CA THR A 93 1.20 5.13 8.55
C THR A 93 1.39 6.34 9.48
N LEU A 94 1.05 7.55 9.03
CA LEU A 94 1.06 8.74 9.88
C LEU A 94 -0.13 8.83 10.84
N TRP A 95 -1.22 8.11 10.52
CA TRP A 95 -2.35 8.08 11.46
C TRP A 95 -1.97 7.31 12.73
N PRO A 96 -2.07 7.92 13.93
CA PRO A 96 -1.60 7.29 15.16
C PRO A 96 -2.25 5.93 15.46
N ASP A 97 -3.52 5.77 15.10
CA ASP A 97 -4.28 4.55 15.34
C ASP A 97 -4.17 3.52 14.21
N PHE A 98 -3.40 3.79 13.15
CA PHE A 98 -3.31 2.92 11.98
C PHE A 98 -2.94 1.48 12.33
N ARG A 99 -1.89 1.32 13.14
CA ARG A 99 -1.44 -0.01 13.60
C ARG A 99 -2.56 -0.75 14.35
N SER A 100 -3.22 -0.08 15.28
CA SER A 100 -4.31 -0.66 16.06
C SER A 100 -5.48 -1.12 15.20
N LEU A 101 -5.76 -0.38 14.11
CA LEU A 101 -6.77 -0.79 13.14
C LEU A 101 -6.32 -2.00 12.34
N VAL A 102 -5.07 -2.01 11.85
CA VAL A 102 -4.52 -3.17 11.12
C VAL A 102 -4.55 -4.42 11.98
N ASP A 103 -4.15 -4.33 13.24
CA ASP A 103 -4.20 -5.44 14.19
C ASP A 103 -5.62 -5.96 14.36
N TRP A 104 -6.57 -5.07 14.59
CA TRP A 104 -7.97 -5.41 14.77
C TRP A 104 -8.61 -6.07 13.53
N LEU A 105 -8.25 -5.64 12.33
CA LEU A 105 -8.71 -6.25 11.07
C LEU A 105 -8.02 -7.60 10.80
N HIS A 106 -6.72 -7.69 11.07
CA HIS A 106 -5.94 -8.92 10.90
C HIS A 106 -6.44 -10.06 11.81
N GLU A 107 -6.74 -9.77 13.07
CA GLU A 107 -7.36 -10.72 14.01
C GLU A 107 -8.69 -11.28 13.47
N ARG A 108 -9.42 -10.51 12.68
CA ARG A 108 -10.66 -10.90 12.00
C ARG A 108 -10.46 -11.59 10.67
N LYS A 109 -9.19 -11.89 10.31
CA LYS A 109 -8.80 -12.55 9.06
C LYS A 109 -9.28 -11.81 7.82
N ILE A 110 -9.33 -10.48 7.89
CA ILE A 110 -9.61 -9.62 6.75
C ILE A 110 -8.35 -9.53 5.90
N SER A 111 -8.53 -9.64 4.58
CA SER A 111 -7.43 -9.48 3.63
C SER A 111 -7.03 -8.01 3.55
N LEU A 112 -5.76 -7.72 3.84
CA LEU A 112 -5.26 -6.35 3.99
C LEU A 112 -4.14 -6.06 2.99
N GLY A 113 -4.18 -4.85 2.46
CA GLY A 113 -3.11 -4.32 1.64
C GLY A 113 -2.85 -2.85 1.91
N MET A 114 -1.67 -2.37 1.53
CA MET A 114 -1.30 -0.98 1.74
C MET A 114 -0.36 -0.45 0.66
N THR A 115 -0.52 0.82 0.32
CA THR A 115 0.49 1.63 -0.38
C THR A 115 1.07 2.65 0.60
N SER A 116 2.39 2.73 0.70
CA SER A 116 3.10 3.62 1.62
C SER A 116 4.38 4.17 0.99
N ASN A 117 4.80 5.34 1.46
CA ASN A 117 6.10 5.92 1.10
C ASN A 117 7.28 5.35 1.94
N GLY A 118 7.01 4.47 2.91
CA GLY A 118 8.02 3.76 3.69
C GLY A 118 8.72 4.59 4.78
N THR A 119 8.31 5.83 5.05
CA THR A 119 9.06 6.74 5.93
C THR A 119 9.03 6.40 7.42
N MET A 120 8.11 5.52 7.86
CA MET A 120 8.11 5.05 9.25
C MET A 120 9.28 4.13 9.58
N GLY A 121 10.04 3.70 8.58
CA GLY A 121 11.30 2.96 8.72
C GLY A 121 11.16 1.47 9.04
N ALA A 122 12.31 0.79 9.01
CA ALA A 122 12.43 -0.66 9.04
C ALA A 122 11.71 -1.31 10.23
N LYS A 123 11.87 -0.77 11.45
CA LYS A 123 11.25 -1.32 12.65
C LYS A 123 9.72 -1.36 12.55
N TYR A 124 9.12 -0.28 12.08
CA TYR A 124 7.66 -0.20 11.93
C TYR A 124 7.16 -1.24 10.92
N PHE A 125 7.84 -1.34 9.78
CA PHE A 125 7.42 -2.25 8.71
C PHE A 125 7.69 -3.71 9.04
N ALA A 126 8.72 -4.04 9.82
CA ALA A 126 8.93 -5.39 10.34
C ALA A 126 7.74 -5.88 11.18
N GLU A 127 7.07 -4.97 11.89
CA GLU A 127 5.95 -5.31 12.77
C GLU A 127 4.60 -5.36 12.03
N ILE A 128 4.42 -4.57 10.96
CA ILE A 128 3.13 -4.48 10.26
C ILE A 128 3.05 -5.38 9.03
N SER A 129 4.16 -5.59 8.32
CA SER A 129 4.18 -6.33 7.06
C SER A 129 3.69 -7.78 7.15
N PRO A 130 3.92 -8.53 8.26
CA PRO A 130 3.36 -9.89 8.40
C PRO A 130 1.83 -9.94 8.44
N LYS A 131 1.18 -8.80 8.67
CA LYS A 131 -0.28 -8.67 8.78
C LYS A 131 -0.93 -8.24 7.46
N LEU A 132 -0.12 -7.95 6.44
CA LEU A 132 -0.56 -7.48 5.15
C LEU A 132 -0.39 -8.58 4.10
N ASP A 133 -1.46 -8.90 3.37
CA ASP A 133 -1.37 -9.83 2.23
C ASP A 133 -0.58 -9.22 1.08
N TRP A 134 -0.60 -7.90 0.93
CA TRP A 134 0.23 -7.18 -0.02
C TRP A 134 0.65 -5.81 0.50
N LEU A 135 1.86 -5.41 0.15
CA LEU A 135 2.46 -4.12 0.48
C LEU A 135 3.13 -3.52 -0.75
N SER A 136 2.80 -2.29 -1.06
CA SER A 136 3.48 -1.51 -2.10
C SER A 136 4.23 -0.36 -1.47
N LEU A 137 5.56 -0.41 -1.49
CA LEU A 137 6.43 0.67 -1.05
C LEU A 137 6.83 1.55 -2.23
N SER A 138 6.60 2.85 -2.11
CA SER A 138 6.89 3.83 -3.15
C SER A 138 8.12 4.63 -2.80
N PHE A 139 9.18 4.49 -3.59
CA PHE A 139 10.38 5.32 -3.49
C PHE A 139 10.13 6.67 -4.18
N HIS A 140 10.30 7.76 -3.43
CA HIS A 140 10.07 9.13 -3.89
C HIS A 140 11.41 9.89 -3.93
N PRO A 141 12.13 9.96 -5.07
CA PRO A 141 13.48 10.54 -5.14
C PRO A 141 13.61 11.97 -4.64
N GLN A 142 12.51 12.72 -4.59
CA GLN A 142 12.48 14.08 -4.07
C GLN A 142 12.65 14.16 -2.54
N PHE A 143 12.29 13.10 -1.81
CA PHE A 143 12.15 13.14 -0.35
C PHE A 143 12.77 11.94 0.38
N THR A 144 13.11 10.87 -0.35
CA THR A 144 13.51 9.59 0.24
C THR A 144 14.97 9.32 -0.02
N ASN A 145 15.74 8.98 1.03
CA ASN A 145 17.09 8.48 0.90
C ASN A 145 17.07 6.99 0.56
N PRO A 146 17.90 6.52 -0.39
CA PRO A 146 17.90 5.13 -0.83
C PRO A 146 18.20 4.12 0.28
N GLU A 147 19.21 4.37 1.12
CA GLU A 147 19.68 3.44 2.13
C GLU A 147 18.60 3.11 3.19
N PRO A 148 18.01 4.10 3.91
CA PRO A 148 16.93 3.83 4.87
C PRO A 148 15.69 3.23 4.22
N PHE A 149 15.43 3.58 2.95
CA PHE A 149 14.32 2.99 2.21
C PHE A 149 14.58 1.51 1.91
N LEU A 150 15.79 1.15 1.49
CA LEU A 150 16.18 -0.23 1.25
C LEU A 150 16.09 -1.07 2.53
N GLU A 151 16.53 -0.53 3.67
CA GLU A 151 16.35 -1.19 4.97
C GLU A 151 14.87 -1.46 5.27
N THR A 152 13.99 -0.49 4.97
CA THR A 152 12.54 -0.65 5.11
C THR A 152 12.00 -1.74 4.18
N VAL A 153 12.44 -1.79 2.93
CA VAL A 153 12.06 -2.85 1.97
C VAL A 153 12.47 -4.22 2.47
N LEU A 154 13.71 -4.37 2.94
CA LEU A 154 14.22 -5.65 3.46
C LEU A 154 13.43 -6.09 4.71
N ALA A 155 13.13 -5.17 5.61
CA ALA A 155 12.34 -5.43 6.80
C ALA A 155 10.87 -5.80 6.49
N SER A 156 10.40 -5.46 5.30
CA SER A 156 9.03 -5.74 4.85
C SER A 156 8.87 -7.11 4.16
N SER A 157 9.92 -7.90 4.07
CA SER A 157 9.94 -9.18 3.34
C SER A 157 8.97 -10.25 3.87
N ALA A 158 8.41 -10.06 5.05
CA ALA A 158 7.37 -10.92 5.62
C ALA A 158 5.98 -10.74 4.97
N SER A 159 5.75 -9.64 4.23
CA SER A 159 4.54 -9.50 3.40
C SER A 159 4.62 -10.47 2.21
N PRO A 160 3.61 -11.32 1.98
CA PRO A 160 3.63 -12.30 0.87
C PRO A 160 3.81 -11.66 -0.50
N HIS A 161 3.34 -10.43 -0.69
CA HIS A 161 3.43 -9.69 -1.94
C HIS A 161 3.93 -8.28 -1.70
N LEU A 162 5.26 -8.19 -1.69
CA LEU A 162 5.97 -6.91 -1.61
C LEU A 162 6.25 -6.38 -3.02
N THR A 163 5.80 -5.16 -3.29
CA THR A 163 6.09 -4.42 -4.51
C THR A 163 6.84 -3.16 -4.18
N VAL A 164 7.93 -2.88 -4.87
CA VAL A 164 8.63 -1.60 -4.82
C VAL A 164 8.30 -0.80 -6.08
N ARG A 165 7.81 0.42 -5.90
CA ARG A 165 7.53 1.36 -6.98
C ARG A 165 8.55 2.48 -6.96
N LEU A 166 9.23 2.70 -8.08
CA LEU A 166 10.07 3.86 -8.28
C LEU A 166 9.24 4.97 -8.91
N MET A 167 9.02 6.04 -8.15
CA MET A 167 8.27 7.20 -8.64
C MET A 167 9.18 8.08 -9.49
N MET A 168 8.78 8.29 -10.75
CA MET A 168 9.56 8.99 -11.78
C MET A 168 9.10 10.46 -11.88
N PRO A 169 9.67 11.41 -11.10
CA PRO A 169 9.34 12.83 -11.28
C PRO A 169 9.88 13.34 -12.63
N PRO A 170 9.24 14.36 -13.21
CA PRO A 170 9.65 14.87 -14.52
C PRO A 170 11.01 15.58 -14.53
N GLU A 171 11.54 15.93 -13.37
CA GLU A 171 12.80 16.66 -13.22
C GLU A 171 14.02 15.73 -13.43
N ARG A 172 14.62 15.76 -14.63
CA ARG A 172 15.79 14.93 -14.98
C ARG A 172 16.94 14.99 -13.98
N ARG A 173 17.15 16.13 -13.30
CA ARG A 173 18.22 16.31 -12.28
C ARG A 173 18.10 15.33 -11.10
N LEU A 174 16.92 14.78 -10.86
CA LEU A 174 16.68 13.83 -9.78
C LEU A 174 17.10 12.39 -10.14
N TRP A 175 17.38 12.13 -11.42
CA TRP A 175 17.81 10.83 -11.93
C TRP A 175 19.32 10.64 -11.94
N ASN A 176 20.08 11.76 -11.86
CA ASN A 176 21.54 11.76 -11.98
C ASN A 176 22.24 11.89 -10.61
N ARG A 177 21.58 11.55 -9.52
CA ARG A 177 22.21 11.44 -8.21
C ARG A 177 22.83 10.04 -8.10
N SER A 178 24.06 9.92 -8.66
CA SER A 178 24.98 8.82 -8.38
C SER A 178 25.75 9.11 -7.10
#